data_e40986edf6a95da23099a5a487da68e2
#
_entry.id   e40986edf6a95da23099a5a487da68e2
#
_cell.length_a   1.000
_cell.length_b   1.000
_cell.length_c   1.000
_cell.angle_alpha   90.00
_cell.angle_beta   90.00
_cell.angle_gamma   90.00
#
_symmetry.space_group_name_H-M   'P 1'
#
loop_
_entity.id
_entity.type
_entity.pdbx_description
1 polymer ?
#
loop_
_entity_poly.entity_id
_entity_poly.type
_entity_poly.pdbx_seq_one_letter_code
_entity_poly.pdbx_strand_id
1 'polypeptide(L)'
;EQEMVADYINHIGEGLDAAVENSLKNERMKTELITNVSHDIKTPLTSIINYIDLLKRENPEDPKIRGYLEVLENKAQRLKVLTEDVVEASKASTGNITLEMTELNFVELINQVIGEFEEKFEERNLQMVVHFDEEEAIICADGRRLWRVLENVFGNTAKYAMENTRVYVDVSVNRPNVQLSLKNISAQPLNITADELTERFIRGDVSRNTEGSGLGLSIAKDLVQLQGGTFNLYLDGDLFKVTRSEEHT
;
A
#
# COMPACT_ATOMS: atom_id res chain seq x y z
N GLU A 1 -27.95 7.18 47.28
CA GLU A 1 -26.54 6.89 46.80
C GLU A 1 -26.55 6.06 45.53
N GLN A 2 -27.33 4.95 45.45
CA GLN A 2 -27.37 4.11 44.24
C GLN A 2 -27.95 4.82 43.00
N GLU A 3 -29.01 5.62 43.17
CA GLU A 3 -29.60 6.43 42.07
C GLU A 3 -28.62 7.49 41.53
N MET A 4 -27.86 8.13 42.40
CA MET A 4 -26.87 9.15 42.03
C MET A 4 -25.70 8.52 41.25
N VAL A 5 -25.27 7.31 41.59
CA VAL A 5 -24.24 6.57 40.85
C VAL A 5 -24.73 6.15 39.49
N ALA A 6 -25.98 5.70 39.38
CA ALA A 6 -26.60 5.34 38.09
C ALA A 6 -26.71 6.56 37.15
N ASP A 7 -27.06 7.73 37.68
CA ASP A 7 -27.13 8.99 36.92
C ASP A 7 -25.76 9.43 36.42
N TYR A 8 -24.71 9.31 37.23
CA TYR A 8 -23.31 9.58 36.79
C TYR A 8 -22.86 8.62 35.71
N ILE A 9 -23.17 7.32 35.81
CA ILE A 9 -22.81 6.33 34.78
C ILE A 9 -23.53 6.63 33.46
N ASN A 10 -24.81 6.99 33.49
CA ASN A 10 -25.57 7.37 32.30
C ASN A 10 -25.00 8.64 31.64
N HIS A 11 -24.67 9.66 32.43
CA HIS A 11 -24.05 10.88 31.92
C HIS A 11 -22.67 10.64 31.29
N ILE A 12 -21.88 9.75 31.87
CA ILE A 12 -20.58 9.34 31.28
C ILE A 12 -20.82 8.57 29.98
N GLY A 13 -21.82 7.68 29.94
CA GLY A 13 -22.21 6.95 28.73
C GLY A 13 -22.63 7.90 27.59
N GLU A 14 -23.53 8.83 27.86
CA GLU A 14 -23.97 9.84 26.88
C GLU A 14 -22.82 10.73 26.40
N GLY A 15 -21.92 11.13 27.29
CA GLY A 15 -20.73 11.92 26.95
C GLY A 15 -19.73 11.13 26.09
N LEU A 16 -19.59 9.83 26.36
CA LEU A 16 -18.73 8.95 25.58
C LEU A 16 -19.30 8.72 24.17
N ASP A 17 -20.60 8.44 24.08
CA ASP A 17 -21.29 8.25 22.79
C ASP A 17 -21.20 9.51 21.93
N ALA A 18 -21.44 10.68 22.52
CA ALA A 18 -21.30 11.97 21.81
C ALA A 18 -19.86 12.23 21.34
N ALA A 19 -18.84 11.87 22.15
CA ALA A 19 -17.44 12.00 21.78
C ALA A 19 -17.06 11.04 20.63
N VAL A 20 -17.53 9.82 20.66
CA VAL A 20 -17.34 8.82 19.59
C VAL A 20 -18.02 9.28 18.30
N GLU A 21 -19.26 9.75 18.36
CA GLU A 21 -20.01 10.23 17.21
C GLU A 21 -19.32 11.45 16.57
N ASN A 22 -18.86 12.40 17.38
CA ASN A 22 -18.08 13.54 16.90
C ASN A 22 -16.74 13.13 16.27
N SER A 23 -16.05 12.15 16.83
CA SER A 23 -14.82 11.62 16.27
C SER A 23 -15.06 10.97 14.91
N LEU A 24 -16.09 10.13 14.79
CA LEU A 24 -16.47 9.49 13.52
C LEU A 24 -16.88 10.51 12.46
N LYS A 25 -17.63 11.55 12.86
CA LYS A 25 -18.01 12.65 11.95
C LYS A 25 -16.79 13.42 11.45
N ASN A 26 -15.83 13.70 12.31
CA ASN A 26 -14.59 14.38 11.93
C ASN A 26 -13.76 13.55 10.97
N GLU A 27 -13.66 12.24 11.20
CA GLU A 27 -12.94 11.34 10.28
C GLU A 27 -13.63 11.23 8.91
N ARG A 28 -14.97 11.16 8.88
CA ARG A 28 -15.73 11.20 7.61
C ARG A 28 -15.52 12.51 6.86
N MET A 29 -15.59 13.65 7.55
CA MET A 29 -15.34 14.96 6.92
C MET A 29 -13.91 15.07 6.37
N LYS A 30 -12.90 14.58 7.08
CA LYS A 30 -11.52 14.53 6.57
C LYS A 30 -11.44 13.72 5.28
N THR A 31 -12.10 12.55 5.25
CA THR A 31 -12.11 11.67 4.08
C THR A 31 -12.79 12.32 2.88
N GLU A 32 -13.93 12.98 3.08
CA GLU A 32 -14.63 13.72 2.03
C GLU A 32 -13.78 14.89 1.50
N LEU A 33 -13.16 15.66 2.38
CA LEU A 33 -12.26 16.76 1.99
C LEU A 33 -11.08 16.24 1.17
N ILE A 34 -10.40 15.17 1.64
CA ILE A 34 -9.27 14.56 0.93
C ILE A 34 -9.73 14.04 -0.44
N THR A 35 -10.89 13.40 -0.51
CA THR A 35 -11.43 12.85 -1.77
C THR A 35 -11.76 13.98 -2.75
N ASN A 36 -12.41 15.06 -2.30
CA ASN A 36 -12.78 16.20 -3.14
C ASN A 36 -11.54 16.95 -3.63
N VAL A 37 -10.60 17.28 -2.73
CA VAL A 37 -9.34 17.94 -3.10
C VAL A 37 -8.54 17.10 -4.09
N SER A 38 -8.51 15.78 -3.91
CA SER A 38 -7.80 14.90 -4.82
C SER A 38 -8.45 14.82 -6.20
N HIS A 39 -9.78 14.83 -6.28
CA HIS A 39 -10.50 14.94 -7.54
C HIS A 39 -10.16 16.25 -8.26
N ASP A 40 -10.12 17.35 -7.52
CA ASP A 40 -9.81 18.68 -8.06
C ASP A 40 -8.34 18.82 -8.48
N ILE A 41 -7.43 18.03 -7.91
CA ILE A 41 -6.04 17.92 -8.35
C ILE A 41 -5.90 16.98 -9.56
N LYS A 42 -6.66 15.89 -9.62
CA LYS A 42 -6.57 14.89 -10.69
C LYS A 42 -6.89 15.49 -12.05
N THR A 43 -7.88 16.38 -12.12
CA THR A 43 -8.34 17.00 -13.37
C THR A 43 -7.24 17.84 -14.05
N PRO A 44 -6.63 18.87 -13.39
CA PRO A 44 -5.56 19.66 -13.99
C PRO A 44 -4.30 18.81 -14.24
N LEU A 45 -4.03 17.82 -13.38
CA LEU A 45 -2.87 16.92 -13.55
C LEU A 45 -3.01 16.05 -14.79
N THR A 46 -4.20 15.50 -15.05
CA THR A 46 -4.49 14.75 -16.30
C THR A 46 -4.26 15.64 -17.52
N SER A 47 -4.66 16.92 -17.45
CA SER A 47 -4.41 17.87 -18.53
C SER A 47 -2.92 18.10 -18.74
N ILE A 48 -2.13 18.27 -17.67
CA ILE A 48 -0.67 18.43 -17.73
C ILE A 48 -0.02 17.21 -18.44
N ILE A 49 -0.39 16.00 -18.04
CA ILE A 49 0.12 14.76 -18.64
C ILE A 49 -0.22 14.71 -20.13
N ASN A 50 -1.46 15.02 -20.51
CA ASN A 50 -1.89 15.02 -21.89
C ASN A 50 -1.10 16.05 -22.75
N TYR A 51 -0.81 17.25 -22.21
CA TYR A 51 0.00 18.23 -22.92
C TYR A 51 1.47 17.81 -23.03
N ILE A 52 2.03 17.15 -22.03
CA ILE A 52 3.38 16.56 -22.12
C ILE A 52 3.41 15.52 -23.24
N ASP A 53 2.40 14.63 -23.31
CA ASP A 53 2.29 13.62 -24.38
C ASP A 53 2.17 14.25 -25.76
N LEU A 54 1.38 15.32 -25.91
CA LEU A 54 1.27 16.05 -27.17
C LEU A 54 2.61 16.65 -27.58
N LEU A 55 3.32 17.31 -26.66
CA LEU A 55 4.65 17.89 -26.92
C LEU A 55 5.69 16.82 -27.26
N LYS A 56 5.61 15.62 -26.67
CA LYS A 56 6.49 14.49 -27.04
C LYS A 56 6.20 13.98 -28.47
N ARG A 57 4.92 13.94 -28.87
CA ARG A 57 4.52 13.56 -30.22
C ARG A 57 4.98 14.53 -31.31
N GLU A 58 5.12 15.81 -30.99
CA GLU A 58 5.73 16.80 -31.89
C GLU A 58 7.23 16.52 -32.13
N ASN A 59 7.80 15.53 -31.38
CA ASN A 59 9.17 15.03 -31.52
C ASN A 59 10.21 16.14 -31.60
N PRO A 60 10.38 17.00 -30.58
CA PRO A 60 11.27 18.12 -30.60
C PRO A 60 12.70 17.68 -30.91
N GLU A 61 13.33 18.32 -31.87
CA GLU A 61 14.71 17.98 -32.33
C GLU A 61 15.77 18.25 -31.25
N ASP A 62 15.53 19.26 -30.39
CA ASP A 62 16.44 19.61 -29.31
C ASP A 62 16.46 18.55 -28.19
N PRO A 63 17.61 17.87 -27.95
CA PRO A 63 17.73 16.87 -26.88
C PRO A 63 17.42 17.42 -25.48
N LYS A 64 17.67 18.72 -25.25
CA LYS A 64 17.37 19.37 -23.97
C LYS A 64 15.86 19.44 -23.73
N ILE A 65 15.09 19.77 -24.78
CA ILE A 65 13.62 19.83 -24.69
C ILE A 65 13.07 18.42 -24.38
N ARG A 66 13.59 17.38 -25.05
CA ARG A 66 13.20 15.98 -24.74
C ARG A 66 13.50 15.62 -23.29
N GLY A 67 14.68 15.94 -22.79
CA GLY A 67 15.04 15.71 -21.39
C GLY A 67 14.13 16.45 -20.40
N TYR A 68 13.72 17.68 -20.71
CA TYR A 68 12.76 18.41 -19.86
C TYR A 68 11.37 17.78 -19.88
N LEU A 69 10.90 17.31 -21.02
CA LEU A 69 9.62 16.60 -21.13
C LEU A 69 9.61 15.29 -20.33
N GLU A 70 10.68 14.51 -20.37
CA GLU A 70 10.83 13.29 -19.56
C GLU A 70 10.78 13.60 -18.06
N VAL A 71 11.47 14.64 -17.61
CA VAL A 71 11.44 15.07 -16.22
C VAL A 71 10.03 15.51 -15.80
N LEU A 72 9.34 16.29 -16.65
CA LEU A 72 7.98 16.76 -16.38
C LEU A 72 7.00 15.60 -16.31
N GLU A 73 7.08 14.65 -17.25
CA GLU A 73 6.24 13.44 -17.26
C GLU A 73 6.42 12.64 -15.97
N ASN A 74 7.67 12.33 -15.60
CA ASN A 74 7.98 11.60 -14.38
C ASN A 74 7.43 12.31 -13.13
N LYS A 75 7.54 13.65 -13.05
CA LYS A 75 7.01 14.43 -11.92
C LYS A 75 5.49 14.46 -11.90
N ALA A 76 4.86 14.60 -13.06
CA ALA A 76 3.40 14.59 -13.17
C ALA A 76 2.82 13.21 -12.83
N GLN A 77 3.42 12.13 -13.35
CA GLN A 77 3.01 10.76 -13.03
C GLN A 77 3.17 10.46 -11.55
N ARG A 78 4.29 10.91 -10.95
CA ARG A 78 4.50 10.77 -9.51
C ARG A 78 3.43 11.49 -8.68
N LEU A 79 3.06 12.72 -9.06
CA LEU A 79 2.01 13.47 -8.35
C LEU A 79 0.65 12.78 -8.47
N LYS A 80 0.35 12.17 -9.63
CA LYS A 80 -0.85 11.37 -9.83
C LYS A 80 -0.92 10.20 -8.84
N VAL A 81 0.15 9.41 -8.76
CA VAL A 81 0.23 8.26 -7.83
C VAL A 81 0.09 8.73 -6.38
N LEU A 82 0.79 9.81 -5.97
CA LEU A 82 0.68 10.36 -4.63
C LEU A 82 -0.76 10.78 -4.26
N THR A 83 -1.46 11.39 -5.21
CA THR A 83 -2.85 11.82 -5.00
C THR A 83 -3.78 10.61 -4.85
N GLU A 84 -3.58 9.59 -5.67
CA GLU A 84 -4.34 8.33 -5.60
C GLU A 84 -4.07 7.60 -4.28
N ASP A 85 -2.82 7.51 -3.84
CA ASP A 85 -2.43 6.92 -2.55
C ASP A 85 -3.08 7.62 -1.35
N VAL A 86 -3.11 8.96 -1.34
CA VAL A 86 -3.73 9.74 -0.25
C VAL A 86 -5.24 9.48 -0.17
N VAL A 87 -5.93 9.41 -1.30
CA VAL A 87 -7.37 9.06 -1.33
C VAL A 87 -7.60 7.65 -0.83
N GLU A 88 -6.80 6.70 -1.32
CA GLU A 88 -6.94 5.29 -0.94
C GLU A 88 -6.67 5.09 0.56
N ALA A 89 -5.59 5.66 1.08
CA ALA A 89 -5.28 5.64 2.51
C ALA A 89 -6.40 6.25 3.36
N SER A 90 -7.00 7.36 2.91
CA SER A 90 -8.11 8.01 3.60
C SER A 90 -9.36 7.13 3.61
N LYS A 91 -9.72 6.53 2.47
CA LYS A 91 -10.89 5.64 2.36
C LYS A 91 -10.70 4.35 3.13
N ALA A 92 -9.50 3.76 3.08
CA ALA A 92 -9.17 2.53 3.79
C ALA A 92 -9.30 2.70 5.30
N SER A 93 -8.78 3.81 5.85
CA SER A 93 -8.81 4.07 7.29
C SER A 93 -10.20 4.33 7.87
N THR A 94 -11.13 4.80 7.05
CA THR A 94 -12.51 5.08 7.49
C THR A 94 -13.48 3.94 7.18
N GLY A 95 -12.99 2.83 6.62
CA GLY A 95 -13.83 1.70 6.19
C GLY A 95 -14.76 2.04 5.00
N ASN A 96 -14.56 3.18 4.34
CA ASN A 96 -15.39 3.64 3.21
C ASN A 96 -14.95 3.01 1.87
N ILE A 97 -14.49 1.76 1.90
CA ILE A 97 -14.18 0.96 0.71
C ILE A 97 -15.23 -0.15 0.63
N THR A 98 -15.95 -0.19 -0.47
CA THR A 98 -16.79 -1.35 -0.81
C THR A 98 -15.88 -2.45 -1.35
N LEU A 99 -15.95 -3.63 -0.75
CA LEU A 99 -15.19 -4.80 -1.17
C LEU A 99 -16.04 -5.68 -2.09
N GLU A 100 -15.43 -6.16 -3.17
CA GLU A 100 -15.99 -7.14 -4.10
C GLU A 100 -15.34 -8.49 -3.84
N MET A 101 -15.77 -9.16 -2.74
CA MET A 101 -15.21 -10.45 -2.32
C MET A 101 -15.61 -11.55 -3.30
N THR A 102 -14.63 -12.26 -3.85
CA THR A 102 -14.81 -13.38 -4.79
C THR A 102 -13.78 -14.48 -4.51
N GLU A 103 -14.12 -15.71 -4.85
CA GLU A 103 -13.12 -16.79 -4.85
C GLU A 103 -12.07 -16.52 -5.93
N LEU A 104 -10.80 -16.61 -5.57
CA LEU A 104 -9.67 -16.47 -6.50
C LEU A 104 -8.52 -17.39 -6.11
N ASN A 105 -7.74 -17.80 -7.11
CA ASN A 105 -6.50 -18.54 -6.87
C ASN A 105 -5.36 -17.59 -6.49
N PHE A 106 -4.95 -17.64 -5.23
CA PHE A 106 -3.93 -16.74 -4.71
C PHE A 106 -2.53 -17.01 -5.29
N VAL A 107 -2.20 -18.27 -5.58
CA VAL A 107 -0.92 -18.64 -6.23
C VAL A 107 -0.85 -18.04 -7.63
N GLU A 108 -1.95 -18.09 -8.39
CA GLU A 108 -2.01 -17.50 -9.72
C GLU A 108 -1.85 -15.97 -9.67
N LEU A 109 -2.51 -15.32 -8.73
CA LEU A 109 -2.38 -13.86 -8.52
C LEU A 109 -0.94 -13.46 -8.19
N ILE A 110 -0.25 -14.22 -7.33
CA ILE A 110 1.15 -13.95 -6.99
C ILE A 110 2.06 -14.17 -8.21
N ASN A 111 1.84 -15.21 -9.01
CA ASN A 111 2.60 -15.44 -10.24
C ASN A 111 2.45 -14.27 -11.22
N GLN A 112 1.25 -13.70 -11.35
CA GLN A 112 1.01 -12.52 -12.19
C GLN A 112 1.80 -11.31 -11.67
N VAL A 113 1.80 -11.06 -10.35
CA VAL A 113 2.58 -9.97 -9.75
C VAL A 113 4.08 -10.19 -9.91
N ILE A 114 4.57 -11.41 -9.75
CA ILE A 114 5.98 -11.75 -9.99
C ILE A 114 6.38 -11.36 -11.41
N GLY A 115 5.57 -11.74 -12.42
CA GLY A 115 5.82 -11.37 -13.81
C GLY A 115 5.86 -9.86 -14.05
N GLU A 116 4.97 -9.10 -13.40
CA GLU A 116 4.94 -7.62 -13.51
C GLU A 116 6.20 -6.95 -12.92
N PHE A 117 6.82 -7.57 -11.92
CA PHE A 117 8.01 -7.02 -11.25
C PHE A 117 9.33 -7.61 -11.72
N GLU A 118 9.33 -8.61 -12.61
CA GLU A 118 10.52 -9.35 -13.06
C GLU A 118 11.61 -8.39 -13.59
N GLU A 119 11.28 -7.52 -14.54
CA GLU A 119 12.20 -6.54 -15.12
C GLU A 119 12.83 -5.61 -14.05
N LYS A 120 12.01 -5.09 -13.12
CA LYS A 120 12.48 -4.23 -12.03
C LYS A 120 13.44 -4.94 -11.08
N PHE A 121 13.25 -6.23 -10.87
CA PHE A 121 14.14 -7.04 -10.03
C PHE A 121 15.43 -7.40 -10.77
N GLU A 122 15.34 -7.70 -12.07
CA GLU A 122 16.50 -7.95 -12.94
C GLU A 122 17.41 -6.73 -13.06
N GLU A 123 16.86 -5.52 -13.25
CA GLU A 123 17.61 -4.25 -13.29
C GLU A 123 18.49 -4.04 -12.06
N ARG A 124 18.11 -4.60 -10.91
CA ARG A 124 18.84 -4.50 -9.65
C ARG A 124 19.56 -5.79 -9.25
N ASN A 125 19.64 -6.77 -10.16
CA ASN A 125 20.19 -8.11 -9.90
C ASN A 125 19.61 -8.77 -8.64
N LEU A 126 18.31 -8.60 -8.41
CA LEU A 126 17.57 -9.27 -7.33
C LEU A 126 17.09 -10.62 -7.82
N GLN A 127 17.59 -11.69 -7.21
CA GLN A 127 17.18 -13.05 -7.54
C GLN A 127 15.92 -13.43 -6.73
N MET A 128 14.79 -13.63 -7.40
CA MET A 128 13.61 -14.19 -6.73
C MET A 128 13.76 -15.68 -6.49
N VAL A 129 13.44 -16.09 -5.26
CA VAL A 129 13.34 -17.48 -4.83
C VAL A 129 11.91 -17.70 -4.38
N VAL A 130 11.15 -18.39 -5.23
CA VAL A 130 9.70 -18.59 -5.04
C VAL A 130 9.45 -20.02 -4.56
N HIS A 131 8.62 -20.15 -3.53
CA HIS A 131 8.17 -21.44 -3.02
C HIS A 131 6.67 -21.39 -2.73
N PHE A 132 5.94 -22.36 -3.27
CA PHE A 132 4.52 -22.58 -3.03
C PHE A 132 4.34 -23.98 -2.44
N ASP A 133 3.65 -24.09 -1.29
CA ASP A 133 3.32 -25.39 -0.68
C ASP A 133 2.36 -26.21 -1.53
N GLU A 134 1.44 -25.53 -2.23
CA GLU A 134 0.43 -26.12 -3.12
C GLU A 134 0.42 -25.38 -4.47
N GLU A 135 0.01 -26.05 -5.55
CA GLU A 135 -0.10 -25.45 -6.89
C GLU A 135 -1.28 -24.46 -6.98
N GLU A 136 -2.31 -24.67 -6.15
CA GLU A 136 -3.49 -23.82 -6.08
C GLU A 136 -3.85 -23.52 -4.62
N ALA A 137 -4.17 -22.26 -4.33
CA ALA A 137 -4.68 -21.85 -3.04
C ALA A 137 -5.88 -20.91 -3.26
N ILE A 138 -7.10 -21.45 -3.10
CA ILE A 138 -8.32 -20.67 -3.28
C ILE A 138 -8.61 -19.90 -2.00
N ILE A 139 -8.81 -18.58 -2.15
CA ILE A 139 -9.17 -17.67 -1.06
C ILE A 139 -10.37 -16.81 -1.46
N CYS A 140 -11.13 -16.31 -0.49
CA CYS A 140 -12.17 -15.31 -0.72
C CYS A 140 -11.62 -13.92 -0.45
N ALA A 141 -11.40 -13.12 -1.50
CA ALA A 141 -10.80 -11.79 -1.39
C ALA A 141 -11.30 -10.85 -2.50
N ASP A 142 -11.12 -9.53 -2.31
CA ASP A 142 -11.23 -8.56 -3.39
C ASP A 142 -9.92 -8.57 -4.20
N GLY A 143 -9.93 -9.18 -5.38
CA GLY A 143 -8.73 -9.37 -6.22
C GLY A 143 -8.05 -8.05 -6.59
N ARG A 144 -8.81 -6.97 -6.81
CA ARG A 144 -8.25 -5.64 -7.13
C ARG A 144 -7.52 -5.06 -5.92
N ARG A 145 -8.12 -5.15 -4.74
CA ARG A 145 -7.50 -4.66 -3.50
C ARG A 145 -6.31 -5.49 -3.10
N LEU A 146 -6.40 -6.79 -3.31
CA LEU A 146 -5.31 -7.70 -3.06
C LEU A 146 -4.13 -7.46 -4.01
N TRP A 147 -4.39 -7.23 -5.29
CA TRP A 147 -3.38 -6.79 -6.25
C TRP A 147 -2.65 -5.55 -5.75
N ARG A 148 -3.38 -4.54 -5.29
CA ARG A 148 -2.81 -3.30 -4.75
C ARG A 148 -1.92 -3.53 -3.52
N VAL A 149 -2.30 -4.46 -2.64
CA VAL A 149 -1.46 -4.89 -1.50
C VAL A 149 -0.14 -5.45 -2.00
N LEU A 150 -0.20 -6.37 -2.97
CA LEU A 150 0.98 -7.01 -3.55
C LEU A 150 1.87 -6.00 -4.30
N GLU A 151 1.29 -5.10 -5.10
CA GLU A 151 2.05 -3.98 -5.72
C GLU A 151 2.82 -3.15 -4.71
N ASN A 152 2.21 -2.80 -3.58
CA ASN A 152 2.86 -2.02 -2.53
C ASN A 152 4.02 -2.79 -1.89
N VAL A 153 3.86 -4.09 -1.63
CA VAL A 153 4.87 -4.92 -0.99
C VAL A 153 6.02 -5.23 -1.95
N PHE A 154 5.73 -5.69 -3.18
CA PHE A 154 6.74 -5.98 -4.20
C PHE A 154 7.46 -4.71 -4.67
N GLY A 155 6.72 -3.61 -4.85
CA GLY A 155 7.29 -2.30 -5.18
C GLY A 155 8.22 -1.76 -4.10
N ASN A 156 7.87 -1.96 -2.82
CA ASN A 156 8.75 -1.62 -1.70
C ASN A 156 10.04 -2.45 -1.75
N THR A 157 9.93 -3.75 -1.99
CA THR A 157 11.07 -4.66 -2.12
C THR A 157 11.95 -4.27 -3.32
N ALA A 158 11.37 -4.05 -4.49
CA ALA A 158 12.12 -3.62 -5.68
C ALA A 158 12.91 -2.33 -5.45
N LYS A 159 12.40 -1.44 -4.61
CA LYS A 159 13.02 -0.15 -4.28
C LYS A 159 14.14 -0.23 -3.25
N TYR A 160 13.91 -0.97 -2.17
CA TYR A 160 14.72 -0.87 -0.96
C TYR A 160 15.55 -2.12 -0.68
N ALA A 161 15.36 -3.22 -1.41
CA ALA A 161 16.22 -4.39 -1.27
C ALA A 161 17.67 -4.06 -1.68
N MET A 162 18.63 -4.67 -1.01
CA MET A 162 20.04 -4.61 -1.37
C MET A 162 20.27 -5.30 -2.71
N GLU A 163 20.92 -4.60 -3.63
CA GLU A 163 21.27 -5.14 -4.96
C GLU A 163 22.14 -6.40 -4.86
N ASN A 164 22.06 -7.27 -5.85
CA ASN A 164 22.78 -8.54 -5.92
C ASN A 164 22.44 -9.51 -4.76
N THR A 165 21.23 -9.42 -4.20
CA THR A 165 20.74 -10.31 -3.14
C THR A 165 19.51 -11.10 -3.59
N ARG A 166 18.99 -11.93 -2.69
CA ARG A 166 17.79 -12.74 -2.94
C ARG A 166 16.56 -12.12 -2.30
N VAL A 167 15.44 -12.29 -2.99
CA VAL A 167 14.09 -12.00 -2.48
C VAL A 167 13.36 -13.33 -2.38
N TYR A 168 12.89 -13.68 -1.19
CA TYR A 168 12.16 -14.91 -0.95
C TYR A 168 10.68 -14.63 -0.92
N VAL A 169 9.93 -15.39 -1.71
CA VAL A 169 8.47 -15.34 -1.79
C VAL A 169 7.94 -16.72 -1.46
N ASP A 170 7.38 -16.88 -0.27
CA ASP A 170 6.83 -18.16 0.19
C ASP A 170 5.32 -18.04 0.35
N VAL A 171 4.57 -18.98 -0.21
CA VAL A 171 3.12 -19.15 0.05
C VAL A 171 2.92 -20.46 0.76
N SER A 172 2.44 -20.38 1.99
CA SER A 172 2.15 -21.57 2.80
C SER A 172 0.63 -21.71 3.01
N VAL A 173 0.16 -22.95 2.91
CA VAL A 173 -1.24 -23.32 3.09
C VAL A 173 -1.39 -24.11 4.39
N ASN A 174 -1.85 -23.44 5.46
CA ASN A 174 -2.15 -24.05 6.76
C ASN A 174 -3.65 -23.90 7.03
N ARG A 175 -4.46 -24.77 6.42
CA ARG A 175 -5.92 -24.64 6.46
C ARG A 175 -6.48 -24.44 7.86
N PRO A 176 -7.34 -23.44 8.12
CA PRO A 176 -8.02 -22.62 7.11
C PRO A 176 -7.21 -21.41 6.59
N ASN A 177 -5.95 -21.26 6.90
CA ASN A 177 -5.18 -20.06 6.58
C ASN A 177 -4.26 -20.26 5.38
N VAL A 178 -4.20 -19.27 4.50
CA VAL A 178 -3.18 -19.11 3.46
C VAL A 178 -2.31 -17.92 3.81
N GLN A 179 -0.99 -18.11 3.83
CA GLN A 179 -0.05 -17.07 4.23
C GLN A 179 0.96 -16.80 3.11
N LEU A 180 1.11 -15.53 2.75
CA LEU A 180 2.24 -15.04 1.97
C LEU A 180 3.33 -14.53 2.92
N SER A 181 4.58 -14.90 2.65
CA SER A 181 5.75 -14.32 3.29
C SER A 181 6.71 -13.79 2.22
N LEU A 182 7.03 -12.50 2.25
CA LEU A 182 8.04 -11.90 1.39
C LEU A 182 9.19 -11.41 2.27
N LYS A 183 10.43 -11.78 1.90
CA LYS A 183 11.65 -11.46 2.67
C LYS A 183 12.75 -10.95 1.76
N ASN A 184 13.40 -9.87 2.17
CA ASN A 184 14.59 -9.33 1.51
C ASN A 184 15.55 -8.69 2.52
N ILE A 185 16.80 -8.50 2.12
CA ILE A 185 17.76 -7.68 2.85
C ILE A 185 17.60 -6.23 2.39
N SER A 186 17.51 -5.30 3.32
CA SER A 186 17.42 -3.86 3.04
C SER A 186 18.78 -3.31 2.62
N ALA A 187 18.79 -2.42 1.62
CA ALA A 187 20.01 -1.70 1.21
C ALA A 187 20.50 -0.67 2.26
N GLN A 188 19.64 -0.33 3.20
CA GLN A 188 19.92 0.64 4.26
C GLN A 188 19.56 0.03 5.63
N PRO A 189 20.29 0.40 6.69
CA PRO A 189 19.94 -0.02 8.05
C PRO A 189 18.51 0.38 8.41
N LEU A 190 17.74 -0.58 8.94
CA LEU A 190 16.37 -0.37 9.37
C LEU A 190 16.36 0.09 10.84
N ASN A 191 16.71 1.35 11.09
CA ASN A 191 16.71 1.97 12.42
C ASN A 191 15.32 2.48 12.84
N ILE A 192 14.27 1.72 12.53
CA ILE A 192 12.87 2.05 12.73
C ILE A 192 12.14 0.79 13.18
N THR A 193 11.11 0.95 13.98
CA THR A 193 10.28 -0.19 14.38
C THR A 193 9.30 -0.59 13.28
N ALA A 194 8.82 -1.84 13.32
CA ALA A 194 7.83 -2.34 12.37
C ALA A 194 6.53 -1.53 12.41
N ASP A 195 6.10 -1.10 13.61
CA ASP A 195 4.90 -0.29 13.80
C ASP A 195 5.07 1.09 13.17
N GLU A 196 6.18 1.77 13.45
CA GLU A 196 6.49 3.06 12.83
C GLU A 196 6.55 2.96 11.30
N LEU A 197 7.12 1.89 10.74
CA LEU A 197 7.21 1.72 9.29
C LEU A 197 5.84 1.49 8.61
N THR A 198 4.84 1.02 9.35
CA THR A 198 3.46 0.88 8.88
C THR A 198 2.58 2.09 9.19
N GLU A 199 3.08 3.10 9.91
CA GLU A 199 2.38 4.37 10.08
C GLU A 199 2.39 5.20 8.79
N ARG A 200 1.43 6.10 8.67
CA ARG A 200 1.27 6.93 7.48
C ARG A 200 2.32 8.03 7.41
N PHE A 201 2.81 8.29 6.20
CA PHE A 201 3.78 9.34 5.92
C PHE A 201 5.15 9.16 6.60
N ILE A 202 5.37 8.03 7.25
CA ILE A 202 6.69 7.73 7.82
C ILE A 202 7.59 7.16 6.72
N ARG A 203 8.78 7.71 6.68
CA ARG A 203 9.89 7.25 5.85
C ARG A 203 11.10 7.13 6.75
N GLY A 204 11.84 6.04 6.63
CA GLY A 204 13.15 5.94 7.28
C GLY A 204 14.02 7.15 6.88
N ASP A 205 14.87 7.64 7.78
CA ASP A 205 15.64 8.88 7.60
C ASP A 205 16.39 8.98 6.28
N VAL A 206 16.88 7.85 5.74
CA VAL A 206 17.61 7.77 4.47
C VAL A 206 16.68 7.76 3.25
N SER A 207 15.42 7.34 3.40
CA SER A 207 14.46 7.24 2.30
C SER A 207 13.80 8.58 1.93
N ARG A 208 14.13 9.68 2.63
CA ARG A 208 13.60 11.01 2.30
C ARG A 208 13.96 11.47 0.88
N ASN A 209 15.08 11.00 0.35
CA ASN A 209 15.55 11.31 -1.02
C ASN A 209 15.11 10.27 -2.05
N THR A 210 14.51 9.13 -1.65
CA THR A 210 14.00 8.12 -2.58
C THR A 210 12.56 8.40 -2.98
N GLU A 211 12.18 7.93 -4.17
CA GLU A 211 10.81 8.09 -4.68
C GLU A 211 9.80 7.26 -3.90
N GLY A 212 8.73 7.86 -3.37
CA GLY A 212 7.63 7.15 -2.70
C GLY A 212 6.76 8.08 -1.87
N SER A 213 5.50 7.69 -1.62
CA SER A 213 4.52 8.43 -0.80
C SER A 213 4.76 8.26 0.71
N GLY A 214 5.39 7.15 1.12
CA GLY A 214 5.40 6.71 2.52
C GLY A 214 4.04 6.15 2.98
N LEU A 215 3.14 5.87 2.04
CA LEU A 215 1.79 5.37 2.33
C LEU A 215 1.61 3.89 1.92
N GLY A 216 2.48 3.34 1.07
CA GLY A 216 2.27 2.02 0.47
C GLY A 216 2.06 0.90 1.48
N LEU A 217 2.90 0.81 2.52
CA LEU A 217 2.77 -0.24 3.55
C LEU A 217 1.56 -0.02 4.46
N SER A 218 1.22 1.23 4.80
CA SER A 218 0.00 1.52 5.57
C SER A 218 -1.27 1.20 4.77
N ILE A 219 -1.30 1.54 3.47
CA ILE A 219 -2.40 1.16 2.56
C ILE A 219 -2.51 -0.37 2.49
N ALA A 220 -1.40 -1.09 2.32
CA ALA A 220 -1.39 -2.54 2.27
C ALA A 220 -1.95 -3.15 3.55
N LYS A 221 -1.53 -2.65 4.72
CA LYS A 221 -2.04 -3.08 6.03
C LYS A 221 -3.56 -2.84 6.16
N ASP A 222 -4.01 -1.63 5.87
CA ASP A 222 -5.43 -1.25 5.97
C ASP A 222 -6.30 -2.11 5.02
N LEU A 223 -5.86 -2.33 3.76
CA LEU A 223 -6.59 -3.14 2.77
C LEU A 223 -6.66 -4.63 3.15
N VAL A 224 -5.61 -5.18 3.77
CA VAL A 224 -5.63 -6.56 4.29
C VAL A 224 -6.59 -6.68 5.46
N GLN A 225 -6.56 -5.74 6.41
CA GLN A 225 -7.44 -5.73 7.58
C GLN A 225 -8.91 -5.57 7.19
N LEU A 226 -9.22 -4.73 6.19
CA LEU A 226 -10.58 -4.56 5.67
C LEU A 226 -11.14 -5.87 5.07
N GLN A 227 -10.29 -6.73 4.53
CA GLN A 227 -10.67 -8.04 4.00
C GLN A 227 -10.68 -9.16 5.07
N GLY A 228 -10.46 -8.82 6.36
CA GLY A 228 -10.44 -9.79 7.47
C GLY A 228 -9.09 -10.51 7.65
N GLY A 229 -8.08 -10.17 6.85
CA GLY A 229 -6.76 -10.75 6.95
C GLY A 229 -5.85 -10.07 7.98
N THR A 230 -4.65 -10.64 8.19
CA THR A 230 -3.61 -10.07 9.04
C THR A 230 -2.39 -9.65 8.22
N PHE A 231 -1.83 -8.51 8.55
CA PHE A 231 -0.63 -7.97 7.93
C PHE A 231 0.41 -7.70 9.01
N ASN A 232 1.52 -8.42 8.98
CA ASN A 232 2.59 -8.27 9.96
C ASN A 232 3.92 -7.94 9.27
N LEU A 233 4.63 -6.99 9.83
CA LEU A 233 5.96 -6.62 9.44
C LEU A 233 6.95 -7.05 10.52
N TYR A 234 8.03 -7.69 10.11
CA TYR A 234 9.13 -8.10 10.97
C TYR A 234 10.44 -7.51 10.46
N LEU A 235 11.17 -6.85 11.34
CA LEU A 235 12.48 -6.25 11.07
C LEU A 235 13.49 -6.85 12.04
N ASP A 236 14.64 -7.31 11.51
CA ASP A 236 15.75 -7.81 12.30
C ASP A 236 17.08 -7.43 11.62
N GLY A 237 17.74 -6.41 12.17
CA GLY A 237 18.88 -5.79 11.49
C GLY A 237 18.47 -5.26 10.12
N ASP A 238 19.07 -5.80 9.06
CA ASP A 238 18.77 -5.45 7.67
C ASP A 238 17.70 -6.34 7.05
N LEU A 239 17.19 -7.35 7.78
CA LEU A 239 16.12 -8.22 7.30
C LEU A 239 14.79 -7.51 7.35
N PHE A 240 14.13 -7.39 6.19
CA PHE A 240 12.76 -6.97 6.04
C PHE A 240 11.90 -8.17 5.69
N LYS A 241 10.84 -8.43 6.45
CA LYS A 241 9.90 -9.51 6.19
C LYS A 241 8.46 -9.02 6.37
N VAL A 242 7.64 -9.23 5.37
CA VAL A 242 6.18 -9.03 5.41
C VAL A 242 5.51 -10.39 5.42
N THR A 243 4.50 -10.55 6.26
CA THR A 243 3.60 -11.70 6.23
C THR A 243 2.16 -11.22 6.17
N ARG A 244 1.38 -11.88 5.32
CA ARG A 244 -0.06 -11.69 5.19
C ARG A 244 -0.73 -13.07 5.31
N SER A 245 -1.78 -13.17 6.12
CA SER A 245 -2.60 -14.37 6.18
C SER A 245 -4.08 -14.02 5.97
N GLU A 246 -4.82 -14.93 5.36
CA GLU A 246 -6.27 -14.89 5.21
C GLU A 246 -6.85 -16.27 5.55
N GLU A 247 -8.10 -16.28 6.02
CA GLU A 247 -8.82 -17.52 6.20
C GLU A 247 -9.21 -18.11 4.84
N HIS A 248 -8.91 -19.38 4.68
CA HIS A 248 -9.34 -20.18 3.54
C HIS A 248 -10.81 -20.55 3.75
N THR A 249 -11.66 -20.36 2.76
CA THR A 249 -13.06 -20.83 2.73
C THR A 249 -13.16 -22.31 2.46
#